data_a96b29ada1fbd161e47581ef17701644
#
_entry.id   a96b29ada1fbd161e47581ef17701644
#
_cell.length_a   1.000
_cell.length_b   1.000
_cell.length_c   1.000
_cell.angle_alpha   90.00
_cell.angle_beta   90.00
_cell.angle_gamma   90.00
#
_symmetry.space_group_name_H-M   'P 1'
#
loop_
_entity.id
_entity.type
_entity.pdbx_description
1 polymer ?
#
loop_
_entity_poly.entity_id
_entity_poly.type
_entity_poly.pdbx_seq_one_letter_code
_entity_poly.pdbx_strand_id
1 'polypeptide(L)'
;MKRVLGIFRGFPGLGRVVAGVTLLEMLRDNYDCDVKFISYLQGNSYLRTRGYINLEEATPLDYCSIGLLPTNKMGKFIHDTINQFKPDVVIVDGEPLILQSIKISHINVKVVALLNPADVDNPNNDKEAMDYFNALYSLCDLAIVHGLRRVKPDKRYKNMISVNTIIRQEILTVKNVPTNNIYCILGGGTVNVGKQFEDSTLTIGKLCQQIAALLPNHSMHIICSSRNIYEALSGYEVSGNIVLYDDIIPAEKYYRDACLVITRSGRNTLSELALLGIPSISFVSGCAYRKIEQTNNINDLKLSTVMPASLNIK
;
A
#
# COMPACT_ATOMS: atom_id res chain seq x y z
N MET A 1 25.81 11.82 6.80
CA MET A 1 24.75 10.86 6.38
C MET A 1 23.66 10.84 7.43
N LYS A 2 22.41 11.11 7.06
CA LYS A 2 21.24 11.06 7.95
C LYS A 2 20.70 9.63 8.02
N ARG A 3 20.23 9.20 9.20
CA ARG A 3 19.65 7.88 9.38
C ARG A 3 18.14 7.96 9.51
N VAL A 4 17.41 7.18 8.70
CA VAL A 4 15.96 7.19 8.65
C VAL A 4 15.43 5.76 8.88
N LEU A 5 14.59 5.60 9.89
CA LEU A 5 13.91 4.34 10.17
C LEU A 5 12.45 4.42 9.70
N GLY A 6 12.04 3.52 8.82
CA GLY A 6 10.65 3.36 8.40
C GLY A 6 9.96 2.22 9.13
N ILE A 7 8.76 2.47 9.68
CA ILE A 7 7.92 1.47 10.32
C ILE A 7 6.57 1.47 9.60
N PHE A 8 6.34 0.46 8.78
CA PHE A 8 5.23 0.44 7.83
C PHE A 8 4.35 -0.79 8.01
N ARG A 9 3.04 -0.57 8.11
CA ARG A 9 2.06 -1.64 8.22
C ARG A 9 2.09 -2.55 6.99
N GLY A 10 2.41 -3.84 7.21
CA GLY A 10 2.53 -4.85 6.17
C GLY A 10 1.28 -5.69 5.93
N PHE A 11 0.15 -5.36 6.56
CA PHE A 11 -1.11 -6.10 6.49
C PHE A 11 -2.30 -5.15 6.75
N PRO A 12 -3.51 -5.35 6.19
CA PRO A 12 -3.91 -6.41 5.23
C PRO A 12 -3.58 -6.10 3.77
N GLY A 13 -2.83 -5.08 3.47
CA GLY A 13 -2.45 -4.70 2.12
C GLY A 13 -1.09 -4.03 2.06
N LEU A 14 -0.49 -4.00 0.87
CA LEU A 14 0.85 -3.47 0.64
C LEU A 14 0.92 -1.93 0.48
N GLY A 15 -0.23 -1.25 0.41
CA GLY A 15 -0.28 0.18 0.06
C GLY A 15 0.63 1.06 0.90
N ARG A 16 0.67 0.83 2.21
CA ARG A 16 1.48 1.62 3.15
C ARG A 16 2.96 1.30 3.03
N VAL A 17 3.29 0.02 3.00
CA VAL A 17 4.69 -0.42 2.86
C VAL A 17 5.29 0.03 1.52
N VAL A 18 4.54 -0.09 0.43
CA VAL A 18 4.98 0.34 -0.91
C VAL A 18 5.31 1.83 -0.93
N ALA A 19 4.42 2.67 -0.42
CA ALA A 19 4.63 4.12 -0.37
C ALA A 19 5.80 4.50 0.54
N GLY A 20 5.87 3.88 1.72
CA GLY A 20 6.95 4.14 2.68
C GLY A 20 8.33 3.71 2.15
N VAL A 21 8.42 2.53 1.54
CA VAL A 21 9.67 2.04 0.92
C VAL A 21 10.09 2.97 -0.21
N THR A 22 9.16 3.35 -1.09
CA THR A 22 9.45 4.30 -2.18
C THR A 22 10.04 5.60 -1.64
N LEU A 23 9.45 6.16 -0.59
CA LEU A 23 9.94 7.39 0.02
C LEU A 23 11.35 7.21 0.60
N LEU A 24 11.62 6.13 1.33
CA LEU A 24 12.93 5.92 1.93
C LEU A 24 14.01 5.62 0.88
N GLU A 25 13.68 4.87 -0.16
CA GLU A 25 14.60 4.64 -1.29
C GLU A 25 14.94 5.97 -2.00
N MET A 26 13.96 6.84 -2.22
CA MET A 26 14.22 8.18 -2.76
C MET A 26 15.13 9.02 -1.85
N LEU A 27 14.96 8.93 -0.53
CA LEU A 27 15.84 9.61 0.43
C LEU A 27 17.26 9.05 0.38
N ARG A 28 17.41 7.73 0.33
CA ARG A 28 18.72 7.07 0.19
C ARG A 28 19.42 7.49 -1.10
N ASP A 29 18.71 7.43 -2.22
CA ASP A 29 19.30 7.58 -3.55
C ASP A 29 19.60 9.03 -3.90
N ASN A 30 18.86 10.00 -3.33
CA ASN A 30 19.01 11.42 -3.68
C ASN A 30 19.63 12.29 -2.56
N TYR A 31 19.66 11.80 -1.32
CA TYR A 31 20.08 12.65 -0.16
C TYR A 31 21.11 11.98 0.76
N ASP A 32 21.76 10.90 0.30
CA ASP A 32 22.78 10.18 1.08
C ASP A 32 22.26 9.82 2.50
N CYS A 33 21.08 9.23 2.55
CA CYS A 33 20.48 8.75 3.78
C CYS A 33 20.74 7.26 3.97
N ASP A 34 21.12 6.87 5.18
CA ASP A 34 21.10 5.47 5.63
C ASP A 34 19.67 5.11 6.04
N VAL A 35 19.07 4.07 5.45
CA VAL A 35 17.68 3.72 5.66
C VAL A 35 17.54 2.30 6.22
N LYS A 36 16.66 2.16 7.22
CA LYS A 36 16.28 0.86 7.78
C LYS A 36 14.77 0.71 7.78
N PHE A 37 14.29 -0.52 7.60
CA PHE A 37 12.86 -0.82 7.51
C PHE A 37 12.43 -1.77 8.61
N ILE A 38 11.23 -1.56 9.15
CA ILE A 38 10.49 -2.50 9.97
C ILE A 38 9.12 -2.68 9.33
N SER A 39 8.76 -3.93 9.06
CA SER A 39 7.43 -4.31 8.59
C SER A 39 7.14 -5.73 9.05
N TYR A 40 6.07 -6.34 8.55
CA TYR A 40 5.67 -7.70 8.90
C TYR A 40 4.81 -8.32 7.79
N LEU A 41 4.68 -9.66 7.79
CA LEU A 41 3.88 -10.42 6.83
C LEU A 41 4.19 -10.03 5.37
N GLN A 42 3.16 -9.64 4.59
CA GLN A 42 3.33 -9.26 3.19
C GLN A 42 4.27 -8.06 3.01
N GLY A 43 4.36 -7.18 4.00
CA GLY A 43 5.33 -6.10 3.99
C GLY A 43 6.76 -6.61 3.95
N ASN A 44 7.11 -7.62 4.76
CA ASN A 44 8.42 -8.26 4.70
C ASN A 44 8.63 -9.01 3.39
N SER A 45 7.59 -9.69 2.86
CA SER A 45 7.67 -10.32 1.55
C SER A 45 7.98 -9.30 0.45
N TYR A 46 7.31 -8.15 0.46
CA TYR A 46 7.60 -7.06 -0.47
C TYR A 46 9.03 -6.51 -0.31
N LEU A 47 9.50 -6.29 0.93
CA LEU A 47 10.86 -5.83 1.18
C LEU A 47 11.90 -6.83 0.64
N ARG A 48 11.67 -8.14 0.77
CA ARG A 48 12.55 -9.17 0.19
C ARG A 48 12.61 -9.08 -1.34
N THR A 49 11.49 -8.81 -2.03
CA THR A 49 11.49 -8.61 -3.48
C THR A 49 12.27 -7.37 -3.93
N ARG A 50 12.47 -6.40 -3.00
CA ARG A 50 13.30 -5.20 -3.20
C ARG A 50 14.78 -5.41 -2.83
N GLY A 51 15.18 -6.64 -2.47
CA GLY A 51 16.55 -6.98 -2.11
C GLY A 51 16.92 -6.74 -0.64
N TYR A 52 15.97 -6.38 0.21
CA TYR A 52 16.22 -6.25 1.64
C TYR A 52 16.22 -7.63 2.29
N ILE A 53 17.32 -7.95 2.94
CA ILE A 53 17.54 -9.19 3.69
C ILE A 53 17.67 -8.86 5.19
N ASN A 54 17.73 -9.88 6.04
CA ASN A 54 17.83 -9.71 7.49
C ASN A 54 16.69 -8.89 8.11
N LEU A 55 15.49 -9.10 7.61
CA LEU A 55 14.28 -8.53 8.16
C LEU A 55 13.84 -9.37 9.36
N GLU A 56 13.64 -8.73 10.49
CA GLU A 56 13.05 -9.42 11.62
C GLU A 56 11.56 -9.66 11.42
N GLU A 57 11.08 -10.82 11.85
CA GLU A 57 9.66 -11.17 11.73
C GLU A 57 8.89 -10.56 12.91
N ALA A 58 8.21 -9.48 12.62
CA ALA A 58 7.22 -8.90 13.50
C ALA A 58 5.87 -9.58 13.28
N THR A 59 5.21 -9.98 14.35
CA THR A 59 3.89 -10.60 14.29
C THR A 59 2.86 -9.64 14.85
N PRO A 60 1.77 -9.31 14.12
CA PRO A 60 0.69 -8.49 14.64
C PRO A 60 -0.05 -9.21 15.78
N LEU A 61 -0.64 -8.43 16.70
CA LEU A 61 -1.41 -8.96 17.84
C LEU A 61 -2.60 -9.80 17.42
N ASP A 62 -3.31 -9.30 16.43
CA ASP A 62 -4.54 -9.90 15.93
C ASP A 62 -4.69 -9.57 14.45
N TYR A 63 -4.82 -10.60 13.65
CA TYR A 63 -5.06 -10.47 12.21
C TYR A 63 -6.42 -9.85 11.87
N CYS A 64 -7.39 -9.98 12.78
CA CYS A 64 -8.74 -9.50 12.57
C CYS A 64 -8.92 -8.03 12.98
N SER A 65 -8.04 -7.52 13.88
CA SER A 65 -8.15 -6.19 14.48
C SER A 65 -7.46 -5.11 13.71
N ILE A 66 -7.23 -5.04 12.51
CA ILE A 66 -6.52 -3.96 11.80
C ILE A 66 -5.01 -4.19 11.57
N GLY A 67 -4.46 -5.31 12.02
CA GLY A 67 -3.06 -5.67 11.77
C GLY A 67 -2.05 -4.70 12.39
N LEU A 68 -2.36 -4.11 13.54
CA LEU A 68 -1.42 -3.27 14.27
C LEU A 68 -0.37 -4.11 14.98
N LEU A 69 0.86 -3.61 15.02
CA LEU A 69 1.91 -4.22 15.81
C LEU A 69 1.59 -4.16 17.31
N PRO A 70 1.84 -5.24 18.06
CA PRO A 70 1.66 -5.24 19.50
C PRO A 70 2.63 -4.29 20.19
N THR A 71 2.11 -3.31 20.90
CA THR A 71 2.92 -2.30 21.58
C THR A 71 3.78 -2.87 22.71
N ASN A 72 3.35 -3.96 23.34
CA ASN A 72 4.10 -4.60 24.44
C ASN A 72 5.22 -5.51 23.95
N LYS A 73 4.99 -6.34 22.95
CA LYS A 73 6.00 -7.26 22.40
C LYS A 73 6.94 -6.57 21.42
N MET A 74 6.39 -5.75 20.54
CA MET A 74 7.15 -5.05 19.50
C MET A 74 7.74 -3.72 19.98
N GLY A 75 7.15 -3.12 21.01
CA GLY A 75 7.68 -1.89 21.59
C GLY A 75 9.16 -2.04 21.97
N LYS A 76 9.51 -3.12 22.69
CA LYS A 76 10.90 -3.39 23.05
C LYS A 76 11.80 -3.51 21.82
N PHE A 77 11.39 -4.32 20.84
CA PHE A 77 12.16 -4.50 19.61
C PHE A 77 12.36 -3.19 18.85
N ILE A 78 11.32 -2.37 18.72
CA ILE A 78 11.41 -1.08 18.05
C ILE A 78 12.30 -0.11 18.83
N HIS A 79 12.19 -0.08 20.14
CA HIS A 79 13.05 0.74 21.01
C HIS A 79 14.50 0.30 20.94
N ASP A 80 14.78 -1.01 20.98
CA ASP A 80 16.13 -1.56 20.81
C ASP A 80 16.70 -1.19 19.43
N THR A 81 15.87 -1.29 18.36
CA THR A 81 16.27 -0.87 17.02
C THR A 81 16.60 0.62 16.96
N ILE A 82 15.77 1.48 17.56
CA ILE A 82 16.03 2.92 17.61
C ILE A 82 17.34 3.20 18.37
N ASN A 83 17.55 2.55 19.50
CA ASN A 83 18.76 2.72 20.32
C ASN A 83 20.04 2.26 19.61
N GLN A 84 19.97 1.19 18.84
CA GLN A 84 21.10 0.65 18.07
C GLN A 84 21.37 1.44 16.80
N PHE A 85 20.33 1.66 16.00
CA PHE A 85 20.44 2.36 14.72
C PHE A 85 20.62 3.87 14.89
N LYS A 86 20.10 4.43 15.99
CA LYS A 86 20.11 5.87 16.32
C LYS A 86 19.62 6.72 15.15
N PRO A 87 18.37 6.55 14.69
CA PRO A 87 17.86 7.32 13.57
C PRO A 87 17.71 8.80 13.94
N ASP A 88 17.94 9.68 12.98
CA ASP A 88 17.58 11.09 13.08
C ASP A 88 16.06 11.28 12.96
N VAL A 89 15.43 10.43 12.16
CA VAL A 89 13.98 10.47 11.86
C VAL A 89 13.40 9.07 11.86
N VAL A 90 12.23 8.92 12.46
CA VAL A 90 11.38 7.72 12.34
C VAL A 90 10.14 8.08 11.53
N ILE A 91 9.87 7.35 10.46
CA ILE A 91 8.65 7.51 9.64
C ILE A 91 7.71 6.34 9.94
N VAL A 92 6.49 6.64 10.32
CA VAL A 92 5.48 5.64 10.71
C VAL A 92 4.28 5.73 9.78
N ASP A 93 3.88 4.63 9.15
CA ASP A 93 2.67 4.54 8.35
C ASP A 93 1.82 3.35 8.76
N GLY A 94 0.59 3.65 9.21
CA GLY A 94 -0.38 2.66 9.62
C GLY A 94 -0.18 2.03 10.99
N GLU A 95 0.76 2.54 11.79
CA GLU A 95 1.11 2.04 13.12
C GLU A 95 1.01 3.14 14.20
N PRO A 96 -0.21 3.70 14.46
CA PRO A 96 -0.37 4.83 15.40
C PRO A 96 0.01 4.48 16.84
N LEU A 97 -0.19 3.23 17.27
CA LEU A 97 0.19 2.79 18.62
C LEU A 97 1.71 2.76 18.80
N ILE A 98 2.47 2.44 17.75
CA ILE A 98 3.92 2.49 17.78
C ILE A 98 4.42 3.93 17.84
N LEU A 99 3.81 4.84 17.08
CA LEU A 99 4.09 6.27 17.16
C LEU A 99 3.86 6.77 18.60
N GLN A 100 2.73 6.42 19.21
CA GLN A 100 2.43 6.73 20.60
C GLN A 100 3.50 6.16 21.53
N SER A 101 3.87 4.88 21.40
CA SER A 101 4.89 4.23 22.23
C SER A 101 6.22 4.97 22.20
N ILE A 102 6.70 5.38 21.02
CA ILE A 102 7.93 6.17 20.86
C ILE A 102 7.82 7.50 21.61
N LYS A 103 6.68 8.20 21.49
CA LYS A 103 6.49 9.52 22.11
C LYS A 103 6.37 9.47 23.63
N ILE A 104 5.61 8.53 24.18
CA ILE A 104 5.45 8.40 25.64
C ILE A 104 6.70 7.84 26.33
N SER A 105 7.56 7.12 25.60
CA SER A 105 8.85 6.65 26.12
C SER A 105 9.93 7.74 26.15
N HIS A 106 9.60 8.96 25.79
CA HIS A 106 10.51 10.10 25.77
C HIS A 106 11.78 9.88 24.95
N ILE A 107 11.73 9.01 23.94
CA ILE A 107 12.84 8.81 23.02
C ILE A 107 13.04 10.08 22.21
N ASN A 108 14.23 10.67 22.28
CA ASN A 108 14.55 11.91 21.57
C ASN A 108 14.84 11.63 20.09
N VAL A 109 13.79 11.44 19.31
CA VAL A 109 13.84 11.25 17.87
C VAL A 109 12.69 12.01 17.21
N LYS A 110 12.91 12.55 16.02
CA LYS A 110 11.84 13.14 15.22
C LYS A 110 10.96 12.04 14.63
N VAL A 111 9.65 12.19 14.80
CA VAL A 111 8.67 11.22 14.27
C VAL A 111 7.81 11.87 13.21
N VAL A 112 7.77 11.26 12.05
CA VAL A 112 6.93 11.66 10.91
C VAL A 112 5.83 10.63 10.73
N ALA A 113 4.58 11.06 10.68
CA ALA A 113 3.47 10.22 10.28
C ALA A 113 3.24 10.33 8.77
N LEU A 114 3.22 9.21 8.07
CA LEU A 114 2.81 9.13 6.68
C LEU A 114 1.35 8.67 6.65
N LEU A 115 0.47 9.48 6.09
CA LEU A 115 -0.98 9.32 6.17
C LEU A 115 -1.62 9.32 4.78
N ASN A 116 -2.78 8.68 4.69
CA ASN A 116 -3.66 8.79 3.53
C ASN A 116 -4.69 9.91 3.77
N PRO A 117 -5.27 10.52 2.73
CA PRO A 117 -6.38 11.46 2.88
C PRO A 117 -7.53 10.92 3.73
N ALA A 118 -7.86 9.62 3.57
CA ALA A 118 -8.91 8.96 4.33
C ALA A 118 -8.60 8.73 5.82
N ASP A 119 -7.33 8.80 6.22
CA ASP A 119 -6.94 8.72 7.64
C ASP A 119 -7.28 10.03 8.38
N VAL A 120 -7.30 11.14 7.66
CA VAL A 120 -7.49 12.49 8.23
C VAL A 120 -8.91 13.00 8.04
N ASP A 121 -9.48 12.76 6.85
CA ASP A 121 -10.76 13.31 6.44
C ASP A 121 -11.55 12.24 5.65
N ASN A 122 -12.39 11.50 6.37
CA ASN A 122 -13.23 10.45 5.79
C ASN A 122 -14.64 10.49 6.37
N PRO A 123 -15.59 11.15 5.70
CA PRO A 123 -16.95 11.31 6.19
C PRO A 123 -17.73 9.99 6.27
N ASN A 124 -17.23 8.94 5.62
CA ASN A 124 -17.88 7.62 5.56
C ASN A 124 -17.32 6.62 6.57
N ASN A 125 -16.39 7.04 7.41
CA ASN A 125 -15.81 6.17 8.43
C ASN A 125 -16.46 6.42 9.80
N ASP A 126 -16.27 5.47 10.72
CA ASP A 126 -16.62 5.65 12.12
C ASP A 126 -15.86 6.83 12.72
N LYS A 127 -16.62 7.81 13.25
CA LYS A 127 -16.05 9.06 13.73
C LYS A 127 -15.17 8.85 14.96
N GLU A 128 -15.58 8.00 15.89
CA GLU A 128 -14.83 7.75 17.13
C GLU A 128 -13.49 7.08 16.80
N ALA A 129 -13.50 6.07 15.92
CA ALA A 129 -12.28 5.42 15.46
C ALA A 129 -11.34 6.41 14.76
N MET A 130 -11.87 7.28 13.90
CA MET A 130 -11.08 8.33 13.25
C MET A 130 -10.49 9.31 14.26
N ASP A 131 -11.29 9.79 15.19
CA ASP A 131 -10.84 10.76 16.21
C ASP A 131 -9.76 10.12 17.10
N TYR A 132 -9.92 8.86 17.47
CA TYR A 132 -8.91 8.11 18.23
C TYR A 132 -7.59 7.98 17.48
N PHE A 133 -7.58 7.46 16.24
CA PHE A 133 -6.36 7.30 15.48
C PHE A 133 -5.71 8.63 15.11
N ASN A 134 -6.52 9.65 14.80
CA ASN A 134 -6.02 11.00 14.55
C ASN A 134 -5.37 11.61 15.80
N ALA A 135 -5.92 11.35 17.00
CA ALA A 135 -5.30 11.79 18.25
C ALA A 135 -3.92 11.14 18.43
N LEU A 136 -3.76 9.85 18.12
CA LEU A 136 -2.46 9.17 18.16
C LEU A 136 -1.46 9.73 17.13
N TYR A 137 -1.90 9.91 15.88
CA TYR A 137 -1.04 10.46 14.83
C TYR A 137 -0.66 11.93 15.08
N SER A 138 -1.51 12.70 15.77
CA SER A 138 -1.21 14.11 16.09
C SER A 138 -0.01 14.31 17.03
N LEU A 139 0.46 13.22 17.67
CA LEU A 139 1.69 13.24 18.47
C LEU A 139 2.97 13.36 17.63
N CYS A 140 2.90 13.21 16.31
CA CYS A 140 4.07 13.32 15.44
C CYS A 140 4.63 14.75 15.36
N ASP A 141 5.88 14.87 14.93
CA ASP A 141 6.51 16.17 14.68
C ASP A 141 6.10 16.76 13.32
N LEU A 142 5.78 15.88 12.36
CA LEU A 142 5.28 16.22 11.03
C LEU A 142 4.32 15.14 10.54
N ALA A 143 3.16 15.54 10.02
CA ALA A 143 2.25 14.67 9.27
C ALA A 143 2.35 14.95 7.77
N ILE A 144 2.66 13.92 6.99
CA ILE A 144 2.67 13.98 5.53
C ILE A 144 1.46 13.21 5.02
N VAL A 145 0.48 13.92 4.48
CA VAL A 145 -0.71 13.30 3.87
C VAL A 145 -0.50 13.23 2.37
N HIS A 146 -0.41 12.00 1.86
CA HIS A 146 -0.21 11.76 0.43
C HIS A 146 -1.36 10.94 -0.17
N GLY A 147 -1.80 11.31 -1.36
CA GLY A 147 -2.92 10.59 -1.99
C GLY A 147 -3.45 11.26 -3.25
N LEU A 148 -4.54 10.69 -3.75
CA LEU A 148 -5.21 11.16 -4.96
C LEU A 148 -5.83 12.55 -4.80
N ARG A 149 -6.19 12.93 -3.58
CA ARG A 149 -6.67 14.29 -3.29
C ARG A 149 -5.80 14.99 -2.24
N ARG A 150 -5.80 16.30 -2.30
CA ARG A 150 -5.21 17.15 -1.25
C ARG A 150 -6.20 17.30 -0.10
N VAL A 151 -5.68 17.33 1.11
CA VAL A 151 -6.45 17.66 2.32
C VAL A 151 -6.01 19.03 2.87
N LYS A 152 -6.95 19.72 3.50
CA LYS A 152 -6.64 20.97 4.19
C LYS A 152 -5.86 20.69 5.47
N PRO A 153 -4.97 21.63 5.91
CA PRO A 153 -4.32 21.52 7.20
C PRO A 153 -5.34 21.32 8.32
N ASP A 154 -5.07 20.36 9.20
CA ASP A 154 -5.94 20.03 10.33
C ASP A 154 -5.30 20.53 11.63
N LYS A 155 -6.07 21.24 12.45
CA LYS A 155 -5.60 21.85 13.70
C LYS A 155 -5.12 20.85 14.75
N ARG A 156 -5.49 19.57 14.62
CA ARG A 156 -5.02 18.49 15.49
C ARG A 156 -3.52 18.26 15.36
N TYR A 157 -2.94 18.58 14.21
CA TYR A 157 -1.52 18.37 13.93
C TYR A 157 -0.74 19.67 14.08
N LYS A 158 0.40 19.61 14.76
CA LYS A 158 1.32 20.76 14.88
C LYS A 158 1.81 21.23 13.52
N ASN A 159 2.23 20.25 12.71
CA ASN A 159 2.70 20.44 11.35
C ASN A 159 2.05 19.39 10.46
N MET A 160 1.34 19.82 9.44
CA MET A 160 0.78 18.91 8.44
C MET A 160 0.99 19.49 7.05
N ILE A 161 1.49 18.65 6.16
CA ILE A 161 1.58 18.96 4.72
C ILE A 161 0.78 17.94 3.93
N SER A 162 0.15 18.39 2.86
CA SER A 162 -0.53 17.51 1.92
C SER A 162 0.20 17.53 0.59
N VAL A 163 0.60 16.35 0.14
CA VAL A 163 1.37 16.16 -1.10
C VAL A 163 0.60 15.27 -2.08
N ASN A 164 1.07 15.20 -3.33
CA ASN A 164 0.53 14.29 -4.32
C ASN A 164 0.84 12.84 -3.95
N THR A 165 0.28 11.89 -4.69
CA THR A 165 0.53 10.46 -4.49
C THR A 165 2.01 10.14 -4.65
N ILE A 166 2.54 9.36 -3.73
CA ILE A 166 3.86 8.75 -3.87
C ILE A 166 3.75 7.64 -4.93
N ILE A 167 4.52 7.78 -6.00
CA ILE A 167 4.60 6.82 -7.10
C ILE A 167 5.98 6.19 -7.10
N ARG A 168 6.03 4.88 -7.28
CA ARG A 168 7.29 4.11 -7.35
C ARG A 168 8.16 4.59 -8.51
N GLN A 169 9.48 4.67 -8.31
CA GLN A 169 10.41 5.19 -9.31
C GLN A 169 10.39 4.38 -10.60
N GLU A 170 10.31 3.06 -10.48
CA GLU A 170 10.22 2.15 -11.62
C GLU A 170 8.97 2.41 -12.50
N ILE A 171 7.88 2.89 -11.91
CA ILE A 171 6.66 3.24 -12.65
C ILE A 171 6.82 4.53 -13.44
N LEU A 172 7.57 5.49 -12.92
CA LEU A 172 7.80 6.77 -13.61
C LEU A 172 8.55 6.61 -14.95
N THR A 173 9.24 5.50 -15.13
CA THR A 173 10.00 5.20 -16.36
C THR A 173 9.23 4.29 -17.34
N VAL A 174 8.06 3.80 -16.96
CA VAL A 174 7.25 2.94 -17.82
C VAL A 174 6.68 3.75 -18.98
N LYS A 175 6.87 3.23 -20.18
CA LYS A 175 6.11 3.64 -21.38
C LYS A 175 5.15 2.51 -21.72
N ASN A 176 3.88 2.75 -21.65
CA ASN A 176 2.87 1.78 -22.06
C ASN A 176 2.77 1.76 -23.60
N VAL A 177 2.98 0.58 -24.17
CA VAL A 177 2.74 0.28 -25.60
C VAL A 177 1.75 -0.88 -25.60
N PRO A 178 0.43 -0.59 -25.63
CA PRO A 178 -0.58 -1.60 -25.42
C PRO A 178 -0.54 -2.68 -26.51
N THR A 179 -0.65 -3.91 -26.08
CA THR A 179 -0.82 -5.10 -26.93
C THR A 179 -2.22 -5.68 -26.72
N ASN A 180 -2.43 -6.96 -26.96
CA ASN A 180 -3.69 -7.63 -26.64
C ASN A 180 -3.71 -8.22 -25.22
N ASN A 181 -2.84 -7.76 -24.30
CA ASN A 181 -2.73 -8.28 -22.95
C ASN A 181 -3.67 -7.53 -21.99
N ILE A 182 -4.54 -8.27 -21.34
CA ILE A 182 -5.41 -7.81 -20.25
C ILE A 182 -4.86 -8.37 -18.94
N TYR A 183 -4.59 -7.51 -17.97
CA TYR A 183 -4.08 -7.93 -16.66
C TYR A 183 -5.14 -7.77 -15.58
N CYS A 184 -5.43 -8.89 -14.88
CA CYS A 184 -6.26 -8.87 -13.69
C CYS A 184 -5.36 -8.92 -12.44
N ILE A 185 -5.37 -7.84 -11.66
CA ILE A 185 -4.55 -7.71 -10.44
C ILE A 185 -5.45 -7.90 -9.24
N LEU A 186 -5.41 -9.08 -8.62
CA LEU A 186 -6.24 -9.41 -7.47
C LEU A 186 -5.73 -8.81 -6.16
N GLY A 187 -4.53 -8.19 -6.18
CA GLY A 187 -3.93 -7.40 -5.08
C GLY A 187 -3.14 -8.23 -4.10
N GLY A 188 -2.11 -7.61 -3.51
CA GLY A 188 -1.28 -8.24 -2.48
C GLY A 188 -1.91 -8.07 -1.10
N GLY A 189 -2.38 -9.09 -0.47
CA GLY A 189 -2.94 -9.01 0.87
C GLY A 189 -4.32 -9.61 1.00
N THR A 190 -4.56 -10.64 0.24
CA THR A 190 -5.79 -11.44 0.32
C THR A 190 -5.76 -12.46 1.44
N VAL A 191 -4.62 -12.64 2.10
CA VAL A 191 -4.47 -13.66 3.13
C VAL A 191 -5.14 -13.19 4.42
N ASN A 192 -6.15 -13.91 4.86
CA ASN A 192 -6.73 -13.85 6.21
C ASN A 192 -7.47 -12.57 6.65
N VAL A 193 -8.07 -11.80 5.74
CA VAL A 193 -9.00 -10.71 6.13
C VAL A 193 -10.45 -11.19 6.26
N GLY A 194 -10.64 -12.49 6.42
CA GLY A 194 -11.93 -13.12 6.51
C GLY A 194 -12.44 -13.64 5.15
N LYS A 195 -13.31 -14.62 5.23
CA LYS A 195 -13.85 -15.35 4.09
C LYS A 195 -14.48 -14.45 3.02
N GLN A 196 -15.18 -13.40 3.42
CA GLN A 196 -15.83 -12.45 2.49
C GLN A 196 -14.84 -11.73 1.56
N PHE A 197 -13.62 -11.48 2.02
CA PHE A 197 -12.60 -10.83 1.22
C PHE A 197 -11.99 -11.78 0.19
N GLU A 198 -11.76 -13.02 0.58
CA GLU A 198 -11.32 -14.09 -0.29
C GLU A 198 -12.38 -14.40 -1.36
N ASP A 199 -13.65 -14.52 -0.97
CA ASP A 199 -14.76 -14.78 -1.87
C ASP A 199 -14.90 -13.68 -2.94
N SER A 200 -14.74 -12.41 -2.58
CA SER A 200 -14.79 -11.30 -3.54
C SER A 200 -13.61 -11.33 -4.53
N THR A 201 -12.44 -11.73 -4.07
CA THR A 201 -11.23 -11.88 -4.90
C THR A 201 -11.39 -13.03 -5.89
N LEU A 202 -11.86 -14.19 -5.42
CA LEU A 202 -12.15 -15.33 -6.26
C LEU A 202 -13.24 -15.02 -7.29
N THR A 203 -14.28 -14.29 -6.91
CA THR A 203 -15.35 -13.86 -7.83
C THR A 203 -14.79 -13.03 -8.98
N ILE A 204 -13.90 -12.08 -8.71
CA ILE A 204 -13.26 -11.27 -9.76
C ILE A 204 -12.40 -12.17 -10.66
N GLY A 205 -11.60 -13.07 -10.10
CA GLY A 205 -10.78 -14.00 -10.87
C GLY A 205 -11.61 -14.90 -11.79
N LYS A 206 -12.68 -15.49 -11.27
CA LYS A 206 -13.62 -16.31 -12.07
C LYS A 206 -14.30 -15.51 -13.18
N LEU A 207 -14.73 -14.29 -12.88
CA LEU A 207 -15.29 -13.41 -13.89
C LEU A 207 -14.28 -13.11 -15.00
N CYS A 208 -13.02 -12.90 -14.67
CA CYS A 208 -11.97 -12.72 -15.68
C CYS A 208 -11.76 -13.98 -16.53
N GLN A 209 -11.84 -15.17 -15.95
CA GLN A 209 -11.79 -16.42 -16.73
C GLN A 209 -12.97 -16.54 -17.70
N GLN A 210 -14.18 -16.18 -17.28
CA GLN A 210 -15.35 -16.16 -18.16
C GLN A 210 -15.23 -15.13 -19.28
N ILE A 211 -14.74 -13.93 -18.96
CA ILE A 211 -14.51 -12.85 -19.95
C ILE A 211 -13.45 -13.28 -20.97
N ALA A 212 -12.39 -13.97 -20.54
CA ALA A 212 -11.34 -14.44 -21.44
C ALA A 212 -11.88 -15.34 -22.56
N ALA A 213 -12.83 -16.21 -22.24
CA ALA A 213 -13.48 -17.06 -23.23
C ALA A 213 -14.25 -16.28 -24.33
N LEU A 214 -14.70 -15.06 -24.00
CA LEU A 214 -15.39 -14.16 -24.92
C LEU A 214 -14.42 -13.29 -25.73
N LEU A 215 -13.15 -13.29 -25.39
CA LEU A 215 -12.11 -12.45 -25.99
C LEU A 215 -10.94 -13.28 -26.53
N PRO A 216 -11.17 -14.17 -27.55
CA PRO A 216 -10.17 -15.14 -28.00
C PRO A 216 -8.88 -14.51 -28.56
N ASN A 217 -8.95 -13.26 -29.00
CA ASN A 217 -7.81 -12.50 -29.53
C ASN A 217 -7.01 -11.75 -28.45
N HIS A 218 -7.37 -11.85 -27.19
CA HIS A 218 -6.67 -11.25 -26.05
C HIS A 218 -6.12 -12.31 -25.14
N SER A 219 -4.99 -12.03 -24.50
CA SER A 219 -4.42 -12.85 -23.44
C SER A 219 -4.83 -12.28 -22.09
N MET A 220 -5.47 -13.09 -21.25
CA MET A 220 -5.88 -12.73 -19.91
C MET A 220 -4.85 -13.21 -18.90
N HIS A 221 -4.15 -12.30 -18.26
CA HIS A 221 -3.14 -12.56 -17.25
C HIS A 221 -3.72 -12.29 -15.86
N ILE A 222 -3.88 -13.32 -15.03
CA ILE A 222 -4.46 -13.18 -13.69
C ILE A 222 -3.36 -13.33 -12.64
N ILE A 223 -3.04 -12.23 -11.96
CA ILE A 223 -2.04 -12.17 -10.89
C ILE A 223 -2.74 -12.43 -9.57
N CYS A 224 -2.63 -13.66 -9.06
CA CYS A 224 -3.38 -14.14 -7.90
C CYS A 224 -2.82 -13.59 -6.59
N SER A 225 -1.52 -13.31 -6.53
CA SER A 225 -0.79 -12.78 -5.35
C SER A 225 -0.90 -13.66 -4.10
N SER A 226 -1.39 -14.89 -4.24
CA SER A 226 -1.56 -15.86 -3.16
C SER A 226 -1.74 -17.26 -3.75
N ARG A 227 -1.05 -18.22 -3.16
CA ARG A 227 -1.11 -19.62 -3.58
C ARG A 227 -2.54 -20.19 -3.50
N ASN A 228 -3.28 -19.86 -2.44
CA ASN A 228 -4.65 -20.32 -2.25
C ASN A 228 -5.59 -19.84 -3.38
N ILE A 229 -5.46 -18.58 -3.77
CA ILE A 229 -6.25 -18.01 -4.88
C ILE A 229 -5.87 -18.68 -6.20
N TYR A 230 -4.57 -18.87 -6.43
CA TYR A 230 -4.07 -19.56 -7.61
C TYR A 230 -4.65 -20.99 -7.72
N GLU A 231 -4.56 -21.77 -6.65
CA GLU A 231 -5.09 -23.15 -6.62
C GLU A 231 -6.61 -23.18 -6.85
N ALA A 232 -7.34 -22.27 -6.20
CA ALA A 232 -8.78 -22.17 -6.38
C ALA A 232 -9.19 -21.80 -7.81
N LEU A 233 -8.42 -20.97 -8.52
CA LEU A 233 -8.68 -20.61 -9.92
C LEU A 233 -8.18 -21.65 -10.90
N SER A 234 -7.10 -22.37 -10.59
CA SER A 234 -6.54 -23.43 -11.44
C SER A 234 -7.47 -24.66 -11.55
N GLY A 235 -8.34 -24.84 -10.57
CA GLY A 235 -9.33 -25.95 -10.58
C GLY A 235 -10.50 -25.77 -11.54
N TYR A 236 -10.61 -24.61 -12.22
CA TYR A 236 -11.63 -24.37 -13.24
C TYR A 236 -11.06 -24.62 -14.64
N GLU A 237 -11.92 -25.02 -15.60
CA GLU A 237 -11.53 -25.09 -17.00
C GLU A 237 -10.99 -23.73 -17.46
N VAL A 238 -9.74 -23.72 -17.87
CA VAL A 238 -9.02 -22.52 -18.27
C VAL A 238 -8.98 -22.49 -19.79
N SER A 239 -9.54 -21.46 -20.42
CA SER A 239 -9.38 -21.29 -21.87
C SER A 239 -7.91 -21.06 -22.22
N GLY A 240 -7.47 -21.48 -23.41
CA GLY A 240 -6.07 -21.44 -23.82
C GLY A 240 -5.42 -20.04 -23.84
N ASN A 241 -6.20 -18.99 -23.67
CA ASN A 241 -5.73 -17.60 -23.64
C ASN A 241 -5.61 -17.02 -22.22
N ILE A 242 -5.61 -17.87 -21.18
CA ILE A 242 -5.46 -17.46 -19.78
C ILE A 242 -4.10 -17.89 -19.24
N VAL A 243 -3.42 -16.95 -18.56
CA VAL A 243 -2.19 -17.20 -17.81
C VAL A 243 -2.43 -16.84 -16.35
N LEU A 244 -2.26 -17.83 -15.45
CA LEU A 244 -2.36 -17.62 -14.01
C LEU A 244 -0.96 -17.46 -13.41
N TYR A 245 -0.80 -16.51 -12.49
CA TYR A 245 0.43 -16.27 -11.74
C TYR A 245 0.15 -16.48 -10.25
N ASP A 246 0.93 -17.32 -9.61
CA ASP A 246 0.82 -17.62 -8.17
C ASP A 246 1.62 -16.60 -7.31
N ASP A 247 2.53 -15.88 -7.92
CA ASP A 247 3.44 -14.94 -7.28
C ASP A 247 3.14 -13.47 -7.63
N ILE A 248 3.76 -12.57 -6.90
CA ILE A 248 3.71 -11.12 -7.16
C ILE A 248 4.63 -10.80 -8.33
N ILE A 249 4.04 -10.25 -9.39
CA ILE A 249 4.80 -9.74 -10.53
C ILE A 249 5.05 -8.24 -10.34
N PRO A 250 6.28 -7.75 -10.56
CA PRO A 250 6.57 -6.32 -10.57
C PRO A 250 5.68 -5.55 -11.57
N ALA A 251 5.06 -4.47 -11.10
CA ALA A 251 4.04 -3.76 -11.89
C ALA A 251 4.58 -3.15 -13.19
N GLU A 252 5.83 -2.70 -13.19
CA GLU A 252 6.48 -2.16 -14.36
C GLU A 252 6.59 -3.15 -15.51
N LYS A 253 6.50 -4.46 -15.22
CA LYS A 253 6.52 -5.49 -16.27
C LYS A 253 5.21 -5.56 -17.02
N TYR A 254 4.09 -5.59 -16.32
CA TYR A 254 2.78 -5.73 -16.97
C TYR A 254 2.17 -4.39 -17.39
N TYR A 255 2.56 -3.26 -16.81
CA TYR A 255 2.09 -1.95 -17.30
C TYR A 255 2.69 -1.57 -18.65
N ARG A 256 3.78 -2.21 -19.10
CA ARG A 256 4.40 -1.89 -20.39
C ARG A 256 3.53 -2.22 -21.58
N ASP A 257 2.76 -3.27 -21.50
CA ASP A 257 2.02 -3.84 -22.64
C ASP A 257 0.53 -4.05 -22.39
N ALA A 258 0.03 -3.65 -21.22
CA ALA A 258 -1.36 -3.75 -20.86
C ALA A 258 -2.25 -2.89 -21.76
N CYS A 259 -3.24 -3.48 -22.43
CA CYS A 259 -4.32 -2.72 -23.07
C CYS A 259 -5.46 -2.40 -22.10
N LEU A 260 -5.62 -3.22 -21.06
CA LEU A 260 -6.62 -3.06 -20.01
C LEU A 260 -6.10 -3.68 -18.70
N VAL A 261 -6.36 -3.02 -17.59
CA VAL A 261 -6.12 -3.57 -16.26
C VAL A 261 -7.43 -3.70 -15.49
N ILE A 262 -7.71 -4.91 -15.00
CA ILE A 262 -8.82 -5.21 -14.11
C ILE A 262 -8.25 -5.30 -12.70
N THR A 263 -8.77 -4.52 -11.75
CA THR A 263 -8.18 -4.46 -10.41
C THR A 263 -9.22 -4.16 -9.34
N ARG A 264 -8.82 -4.32 -8.09
CA ARG A 264 -9.54 -3.72 -6.97
C ARG A 264 -9.07 -2.28 -6.80
N SER A 265 -9.92 -1.43 -6.27
CA SER A 265 -9.70 0.01 -6.17
C SER A 265 -8.68 0.41 -5.10
N GLY A 266 -7.49 -0.20 -5.15
CA GLY A 266 -6.36 0.16 -4.31
C GLY A 266 -5.71 1.47 -4.79
N ARG A 267 -5.45 2.39 -3.86
CA ARG A 267 -4.93 3.74 -4.18
C ARG A 267 -3.69 3.73 -5.07
N ASN A 268 -2.68 2.94 -4.72
CA ASN A 268 -1.41 2.93 -5.48
C ASN A 268 -1.65 2.49 -6.92
N THR A 269 -2.35 1.39 -7.13
CA THR A 269 -2.68 0.87 -8.46
C THR A 269 -3.48 1.88 -9.27
N LEU A 270 -4.51 2.49 -8.68
CA LEU A 270 -5.31 3.52 -9.37
C LEU A 270 -4.47 4.73 -9.76
N SER A 271 -3.59 5.18 -8.87
CA SER A 271 -2.69 6.31 -9.13
C SER A 271 -1.72 6.02 -10.26
N GLU A 272 -1.14 4.82 -10.28
CA GLU A 272 -0.17 4.39 -11.30
C GLU A 272 -0.85 4.24 -12.66
N LEU A 273 -2.03 3.59 -12.72
CA LEU A 273 -2.79 3.45 -13.96
C LEU A 273 -3.23 4.78 -14.53
N ALA A 274 -3.71 5.70 -13.69
CA ALA A 274 -4.09 7.04 -14.11
C ALA A 274 -2.90 7.86 -14.61
N LEU A 275 -1.74 7.76 -13.94
CA LEU A 275 -0.51 8.41 -14.37
C LEU A 275 -0.05 7.92 -15.74
N LEU A 276 -0.12 6.62 -15.98
CA LEU A 276 0.31 5.99 -17.23
C LEU A 276 -0.75 6.06 -18.35
N GLY A 277 -1.97 6.52 -18.05
CA GLY A 277 -3.06 6.54 -19.00
C GLY A 277 -3.58 5.15 -19.41
N ILE A 278 -3.36 4.13 -18.58
CA ILE A 278 -3.79 2.75 -18.88
C ILE A 278 -5.28 2.60 -18.52
N PRO A 279 -6.14 2.17 -19.49
CA PRO A 279 -7.53 1.88 -19.22
C PRO A 279 -7.69 0.86 -18.09
N SER A 280 -8.66 1.07 -17.20
CA SER A 280 -8.87 0.12 -16.11
C SER A 280 -10.33 -0.05 -15.72
N ILE A 281 -10.67 -1.27 -15.27
CA ILE A 281 -11.92 -1.61 -14.61
C ILE A 281 -11.60 -1.89 -13.15
N SER A 282 -12.19 -1.11 -12.25
CA SER A 282 -11.90 -1.19 -10.82
C SER A 282 -13.12 -1.66 -10.03
N PHE A 283 -12.97 -2.74 -9.30
CA PHE A 283 -14.00 -3.30 -8.44
C PHE A 283 -13.86 -2.81 -7.01
N VAL A 284 -14.99 -2.56 -6.37
CA VAL A 284 -15.08 -2.33 -4.93
C VAL A 284 -15.40 -3.65 -4.25
N SER A 285 -14.61 -4.01 -3.25
CA SER A 285 -14.82 -5.23 -2.47
C SER A 285 -16.16 -5.19 -1.73
N GLY A 286 -16.83 -6.33 -1.64
CA GLY A 286 -18.03 -6.52 -0.82
C GLY A 286 -17.77 -6.47 0.68
N CYS A 287 -16.52 -6.61 1.13
CA CYS A 287 -16.13 -6.53 2.53
C CYS A 287 -16.31 -5.11 3.05
N ALA A 288 -17.13 -4.93 4.10
CA ALA A 288 -17.48 -3.62 4.66
C ALA A 288 -16.24 -2.77 5.02
N TYR A 289 -15.23 -3.39 5.61
CA TYR A 289 -13.98 -2.73 6.01
C TYR A 289 -13.21 -2.11 4.82
N ARG A 290 -13.20 -2.78 3.65
CA ARG A 290 -12.49 -2.31 2.46
C ARG A 290 -13.34 -1.45 1.54
N LYS A 291 -14.65 -1.64 1.60
CA LYS A 291 -15.60 -0.94 0.73
C LYS A 291 -15.47 0.57 0.84
N ILE A 292 -15.39 1.09 2.05
CA ILE A 292 -15.29 2.54 2.31
C ILE A 292 -13.98 3.09 1.71
N GLU A 293 -12.83 2.48 2.02
CA GLU A 293 -11.53 2.90 1.49
C GLU A 293 -11.52 2.89 -0.04
N GLN A 294 -11.98 1.81 -0.64
CA GLN A 294 -11.98 1.63 -2.09
C GLN A 294 -12.95 2.58 -2.81
N THR A 295 -14.12 2.82 -2.23
CA THR A 295 -15.07 3.81 -2.75
C THR A 295 -14.49 5.21 -2.70
N ASN A 296 -13.83 5.57 -1.61
CA ASN A 296 -13.16 6.86 -1.48
C ASN A 296 -12.04 7.02 -2.50
N ASN A 297 -11.23 5.99 -2.75
CA ASN A 297 -10.17 6.04 -3.76
C ASN A 297 -10.72 6.32 -5.16
N ILE A 298 -11.84 5.70 -5.53
CA ILE A 298 -12.50 5.96 -6.83
C ILE A 298 -13.03 7.40 -6.90
N ASN A 299 -13.67 7.87 -5.84
CA ASN A 299 -14.21 9.24 -5.78
C ASN A 299 -13.09 10.27 -5.83
N ASP A 300 -12.01 10.05 -5.09
CA ASP A 300 -10.84 10.94 -5.11
C ASP A 300 -10.18 10.96 -6.49
N LEU A 301 -10.10 9.81 -7.18
CA LEU A 301 -9.55 9.74 -8.55
C LEU A 301 -10.38 10.55 -9.56
N LYS A 302 -11.70 10.55 -9.46
CA LYS A 302 -12.58 11.34 -10.36
C LYS A 302 -12.38 12.85 -10.24
N LEU A 303 -11.86 13.30 -9.11
CA LEU A 303 -11.69 14.71 -8.78
C LEU A 303 -10.26 15.23 -8.99
N SER A 304 -9.32 14.37 -9.37
CA SER A 304 -7.90 14.70 -9.37
C SER A 304 -7.21 14.42 -10.69
N THR A 305 -6.28 15.30 -11.05
CA THR A 305 -5.22 14.96 -12.01
C THR A 305 -4.10 14.29 -11.22
N VAL A 306 -3.80 13.04 -11.55
CA VAL A 306 -2.73 12.30 -10.89
C VAL A 306 -1.39 12.84 -11.35
N MET A 307 -0.66 13.43 -10.42
CA MET A 307 0.72 13.86 -10.63
C MET A 307 1.58 13.23 -9.53
N PRO A 308 2.78 12.75 -9.85
CA PRO A 308 3.66 12.20 -8.83
C PRO A 308 4.05 13.28 -7.82
N ALA A 309 4.31 12.87 -6.59
CA ALA A 309 4.94 13.75 -5.61
C ALA A 309 6.36 14.08 -6.09
N SER A 310 6.69 15.37 -6.17
CA SER A 310 8.04 15.81 -6.47
C SER A 310 8.71 16.33 -5.21
N LEU A 311 9.95 15.91 -4.97
CA LEU A 311 10.81 16.45 -3.94
C LEU A 311 11.51 17.71 -4.50
N ASN A 312 10.76 18.77 -4.74
CA ASN A 312 11.37 20.06 -5.03
C ASN A 312 11.74 20.74 -3.71
N ILE A 313 12.96 20.51 -3.27
CA ILE A 313 13.57 21.30 -2.21
C ILE A 313 14.21 22.51 -2.88
N LYS A 314 13.65 23.69 -2.64
CA LYS A 314 14.33 24.96 -2.90
C LYS A 314 15.27 25.26 -1.74
#